data_efc5ba77b23c7e2eb685148fb65f4b47
#
_entry.id   efc5ba77b23c7e2eb685148fb65f4b47
#
_cell.length_a   1.000
_cell.length_b   1.000
_cell.length_c   1.000
_cell.angle_alpha   90.00
_cell.angle_beta   90.00
_cell.angle_gamma   90.00
#
_symmetry.space_group_name_H-M   'P 1'
#
loop_
_entity.id
_entity.type
_entity.pdbx_description
1 polymer ?
#
loop_
_entity_poly.entity_id
_entity_poly.type
_entity_poly.pdbx_seq_one_letter_code
_entity_poly.pdbx_strand_id
1 'polypeptide(L)'
;MTAFCTDEHVPSVFVTTLSSNGYDVIRANDVFGEGTDDRQLLEYCGEHNRILITHDKKDFGSTIGEEVAHTGIIIYTDPIFLRRNPETAVRTLDRIFEHYPQEELANERIWLDQWRE
;
A
#
# COMPACT_ATOMS: atom_id res chain seq x y z
N MET A 1 -8.60 -11.62 6.35
CA MET A 1 -8.92 -10.45 5.51
C MET A 1 -7.70 -9.57 5.36
N THR A 2 -7.42 -9.12 4.15
CA THR A 2 -6.28 -8.25 3.89
C THR A 2 -6.55 -6.84 4.39
N ALA A 3 -5.60 -6.29 5.13
CA ALA A 3 -5.71 -4.94 5.68
C ALA A 3 -4.59 -4.07 5.15
N PHE A 4 -4.90 -2.82 4.84
CA PHE A 4 -3.97 -1.85 4.27
C PHE A 4 -3.82 -0.61 5.12
N CYS A 5 -2.67 0.02 4.98
CA CYS A 5 -2.44 1.39 5.42
C CYS A 5 -1.96 2.19 4.21
N THR A 6 -2.51 3.37 3.97
CA THR A 6 -2.11 4.21 2.85
C THR A 6 -1.38 5.45 3.36
N ASP A 7 -0.33 5.88 2.63
CA ASP A 7 0.34 7.12 3.00
C ASP A 7 -0.52 8.34 2.59
N GLU A 8 -0.08 9.53 2.99
CA GLU A 8 -0.87 10.75 2.81
C GLU A 8 -1.06 11.16 1.34
N HIS A 9 -0.24 10.63 0.42
CA HIS A 9 -0.30 10.99 -0.99
C HIS A 9 -1.19 10.08 -1.83
N VAL A 10 -1.64 8.96 -1.27
CA VAL A 10 -2.51 8.03 -1.99
C VAL A 10 -3.86 8.71 -2.27
N PRO A 11 -4.34 8.71 -3.52
CA PRO A 11 -5.60 9.38 -3.86
C PRO A 11 -6.77 8.89 -3.03
N SER A 12 -7.56 9.82 -2.51
CA SER A 12 -8.71 9.50 -1.64
C SER A 12 -9.74 8.61 -2.33
N VAL A 13 -9.94 8.80 -3.63
CA VAL A 13 -10.89 7.99 -4.38
C VAL A 13 -10.47 6.52 -4.43
N PHE A 14 -9.18 6.25 -4.47
CA PHE A 14 -8.68 4.89 -4.44
C PHE A 14 -8.91 4.25 -3.05
N VAL A 15 -8.66 5.02 -1.99
CA VAL A 15 -8.90 4.56 -0.62
C VAL A 15 -10.38 4.21 -0.43
N THR A 16 -11.27 5.07 -0.89
CA THR A 16 -12.72 4.83 -0.81
C THR A 16 -13.10 3.57 -1.60
N THR A 17 -12.52 3.39 -2.77
CA THR A 17 -12.82 2.23 -3.62
C THR A 17 -12.33 0.93 -2.97
N LEU A 18 -11.16 0.94 -2.34
CA LEU A 18 -10.67 -0.22 -1.58
C LEU A 18 -11.65 -0.59 -0.47
N SER A 19 -12.07 0.40 0.30
CA SER A 19 -13.00 0.19 1.40
C SER A 19 -14.34 -0.36 0.89
N SER A 20 -14.83 0.17 -0.23
CA SER A 20 -16.08 -0.29 -0.85
C SER A 20 -16.00 -1.73 -1.36
N ASN A 21 -14.80 -2.22 -1.63
CA ASN A 21 -14.57 -3.60 -2.08
C ASN A 21 -14.28 -4.56 -0.91
N GLY A 22 -14.51 -4.11 0.32
CA GLY A 22 -14.43 -4.98 1.49
C GLY A 22 -13.06 -5.03 2.17
N TYR A 23 -12.10 -4.23 1.73
CA TYR A 23 -10.80 -4.18 2.38
C TYR A 23 -10.81 -3.27 3.61
N ASP A 24 -10.05 -3.66 4.62
CA ASP A 24 -9.83 -2.82 5.80
C ASP A 24 -8.69 -1.86 5.50
N VAL A 25 -9.00 -0.58 5.38
CA VAL A 25 -8.03 0.45 4.99
C VAL A 25 -8.02 1.56 6.02
N ILE A 26 -6.83 1.93 6.48
CA ILE A 26 -6.64 3.15 7.26
C ILE A 26 -5.68 4.08 6.52
N ARG A 27 -5.79 5.37 6.78
CA ARG A 27 -4.93 6.38 6.19
C ARG A 27 -3.91 6.85 7.24
N ALA A 28 -2.67 7.05 6.80
CA ALA A 28 -1.60 7.47 7.71
C ALA A 28 -1.95 8.75 8.45
N ASN A 29 -2.51 9.74 7.76
CA ASN A 29 -2.85 11.01 8.41
C ASN A 29 -4.00 10.90 9.42
N ASP A 30 -4.83 9.87 9.34
CA ASP A 30 -5.87 9.65 10.35
C ASP A 30 -5.29 9.07 11.64
N VAL A 31 -4.13 8.42 11.56
CA VAL A 31 -3.47 7.80 12.71
C VAL A 31 -2.42 8.74 13.31
N PHE A 32 -1.61 9.36 12.47
CA PHE A 32 -0.44 10.14 12.92
C PHE A 32 -0.55 11.63 12.68
N GLY A 33 -1.52 12.07 11.85
CA GLY A 33 -1.58 13.45 11.39
C GLY A 33 -0.65 13.67 10.20
N GLU A 34 -0.47 14.91 9.78
CA GLU A 34 0.35 15.25 8.64
C GLU A 34 1.83 15.07 8.92
N GLY A 35 2.60 14.76 7.88
CA GLY A 35 4.05 14.73 7.97
C GLY A 35 4.62 13.52 8.70
N THR A 36 3.92 12.40 8.68
CA THR A 36 4.40 11.18 9.31
C THR A 36 5.73 10.74 8.70
N ASP A 37 6.68 10.37 9.56
CA ASP A 37 7.95 9.79 9.12
C ASP A 37 7.71 8.43 8.46
N ASP A 38 8.33 8.20 7.31
CA ASP A 38 8.16 6.98 6.52
C ASP A 38 8.54 5.72 7.31
N ARG A 39 9.60 5.78 8.09
CA ARG A 39 10.03 4.65 8.92
C ARG A 39 8.97 4.34 10.00
N GLN A 40 8.46 5.36 10.64
CA GLN A 40 7.43 5.19 11.68
C GLN A 40 6.16 4.59 11.09
N LEU A 41 5.77 5.04 9.90
CA LEU A 41 4.60 4.51 9.21
C LEU A 41 4.79 3.02 8.88
N LEU A 42 5.94 2.65 8.36
CA LEU A 42 6.20 1.26 8.00
C LEU A 42 6.26 0.36 9.23
N GLU A 43 6.85 0.83 10.33
CA GLU A 43 6.87 0.11 11.59
C GLU A 43 5.46 -0.15 12.11
N TYR A 44 4.61 0.88 12.06
CA TYR A 44 3.21 0.78 12.45
C TYR A 44 2.49 -0.29 11.62
N CYS A 45 2.67 -0.26 10.30
CA CYS A 45 2.03 -1.24 9.42
C CYS A 45 2.45 -2.66 9.77
N GLY A 46 3.73 -2.88 10.03
CA GLY A 46 4.24 -4.19 10.41
C GLY A 46 3.66 -4.68 11.73
N GLU A 47 3.59 -3.80 12.73
CA GLU A 47 3.05 -4.13 14.05
C GLU A 47 1.56 -4.46 14.01
N HIS A 48 0.81 -3.86 13.09
CA HIS A 48 -0.64 -4.05 12.98
C HIS A 48 -1.03 -5.00 11.85
N ASN A 49 -0.04 -5.69 11.28
CA ASN A 49 -0.25 -6.67 10.21
C ASN A 49 -0.98 -6.06 9.01
N ARG A 50 -0.58 -4.86 8.62
CA ARG A 50 -1.15 -4.13 7.47
C ARG A 50 -0.13 -4.00 6.37
N ILE A 51 -0.60 -4.06 5.12
CA ILE A 51 0.24 -3.85 3.95
C ILE A 51 0.21 -2.36 3.62
N LEU A 52 1.38 -1.76 3.46
CA LEU A 52 1.50 -0.34 3.13
C LEU A 52 1.32 -0.15 1.63
N ILE A 53 0.46 0.81 1.24
CA ILE A 53 0.35 1.27 -0.15
C ILE A 53 0.93 2.68 -0.20
N THR A 54 1.93 2.89 -1.06
CA THR A 54 2.64 4.16 -1.12
C THR A 54 3.04 4.50 -2.55
N HIS A 55 3.19 5.80 -2.82
CA HIS A 55 3.76 6.27 -4.08
C HIS A 55 5.24 5.91 -4.15
N ASP A 56 5.73 5.68 -5.37
CA ASP A 56 7.14 5.34 -5.58
C ASP A 56 8.04 6.45 -5.02
N LYS A 57 8.65 6.15 -3.88
CA LYS A 57 9.61 7.00 -3.23
C LYS A 57 10.91 6.23 -3.11
N LYS A 58 12.00 6.91 -3.35
CA LYS A 58 13.33 6.31 -3.32
C LYS A 58 13.60 5.54 -2.03
N ASP A 59 13.17 6.08 -0.89
CA ASP A 59 13.46 5.50 0.42
C ASP A 59 12.75 4.17 0.64
N PHE A 60 11.49 4.03 0.23
CA PHE A 60 10.77 2.77 0.39
C PHE A 60 11.30 1.68 -0.53
N GLY A 61 11.84 2.07 -1.69
CA GLY A 61 12.37 1.14 -2.65
C GLY A 61 13.74 0.58 -2.30
N SER A 62 14.48 1.22 -1.39
CA SER A 62 15.86 0.83 -1.14
C SER A 62 16.23 0.67 0.33
N THR A 63 16.15 1.73 1.13
CA THR A 63 16.74 1.73 2.48
C THR A 63 15.77 1.31 3.56
N ILE A 64 14.65 2.01 3.68
CA ILE A 64 13.69 1.79 4.77
C ILE A 64 13.04 0.42 4.67
N GLY A 65 12.67 0.00 3.45
CA GLY A 65 12.05 -1.30 3.22
C GLY A 65 12.95 -2.48 3.58
N GLU A 66 14.27 -2.27 3.56
CA GLU A 66 15.22 -3.32 3.92
C GLU A 66 15.55 -3.33 5.41
N GLU A 67 15.49 -2.17 6.06
CA GLU A 67 15.86 -2.03 7.47
C GLU A 67 14.74 -2.32 8.44
N VAL A 68 13.49 -2.14 8.01
CA VAL A 68 12.30 -2.30 8.86
C VAL A 68 11.55 -3.55 8.44
N ALA A 69 11.28 -4.44 9.41
CA ALA A 69 10.43 -5.60 9.16
C ALA A 69 8.99 -5.15 8.91
N HIS A 70 8.37 -5.69 7.86
CA HIS A 70 7.01 -5.30 7.49
C HIS A 70 6.25 -6.46 6.84
N THR A 71 4.96 -6.28 6.66
CA THR A 71 4.07 -7.31 6.12
C THR A 71 3.80 -7.17 4.63
N GLY A 72 4.51 -6.26 3.98
CA GLY A 72 4.44 -6.04 2.54
C GLY A 72 4.27 -4.57 2.21
N ILE A 73 4.83 -4.15 1.07
CA ILE A 73 4.68 -2.81 0.55
C ILE A 73 4.22 -2.91 -0.90
N ILE A 74 3.11 -2.24 -1.21
CA ILE A 74 2.63 -2.08 -2.58
C ILE A 74 3.00 -0.67 -3.02
N ILE A 75 3.77 -0.55 -4.08
CA ILE A 75 4.28 0.72 -4.59
C ILE A 75 3.62 1.01 -5.93
N TYR A 76 3.10 2.22 -6.10
CA TYR A 76 2.59 2.66 -7.40
C TYR A 76 3.43 3.83 -7.91
N THR A 77 3.56 3.92 -9.23
CA THR A 77 4.32 4.99 -9.89
C THR A 77 3.41 5.99 -10.58
N ASP A 78 2.20 5.59 -10.95
CA ASP A 78 1.26 6.43 -11.69
C ASP A 78 0.03 6.77 -10.84
N PRO A 79 0.01 7.95 -10.18
CA PRO A 79 -1.14 8.34 -9.37
C PRO A 79 -2.40 8.60 -10.20
N ILE A 80 -2.25 8.89 -11.50
CA ILE A 80 -3.39 9.13 -12.38
C ILE A 80 -4.18 7.84 -12.57
N PHE A 81 -3.51 6.70 -12.64
CA PHE A 81 -4.17 5.40 -12.72
C PHE A 81 -5.08 5.17 -11.51
N LEU A 82 -4.57 5.42 -10.31
CA LEU A 82 -5.36 5.26 -9.08
C LEU A 82 -6.52 6.25 -9.01
N ARG A 83 -6.33 7.44 -9.56
CA ARG A 83 -7.32 8.51 -9.49
C ARG A 83 -8.44 8.34 -10.51
N ARG A 84 -8.10 7.94 -11.73
CA ARG A 84 -9.06 7.82 -12.83
C ARG A 84 -9.65 6.43 -13.00
N ASN A 85 -8.92 5.40 -12.58
CA ASN A 85 -9.34 4.01 -12.74
C ASN A 85 -9.24 3.24 -11.44
N PRO A 86 -9.87 3.74 -10.34
CA PRO A 86 -9.70 3.11 -9.03
C PRO A 86 -10.21 1.67 -8.99
N GLU A 87 -11.30 1.35 -9.68
CA GLU A 87 -11.81 -0.02 -9.73
C GLU A 87 -10.82 -0.96 -10.43
N THR A 88 -10.21 -0.51 -11.51
CA THR A 88 -9.19 -1.31 -12.21
C THR A 88 -7.95 -1.49 -11.33
N ALA A 89 -7.58 -0.46 -10.58
CA ALA A 89 -6.46 -0.55 -9.64
C ALA A 89 -6.74 -1.58 -8.53
N VAL A 90 -7.96 -1.62 -8.01
CA VAL A 90 -8.34 -2.63 -7.02
C VAL A 90 -8.27 -4.03 -7.61
N ARG A 91 -8.76 -4.21 -8.84
CA ARG A 91 -8.65 -5.51 -9.52
C ARG A 91 -7.21 -5.93 -9.75
N THR A 92 -6.32 -4.95 -9.98
CA THR A 92 -4.89 -5.23 -10.10
C THR A 92 -4.32 -5.76 -8.78
N LEU A 93 -4.72 -5.16 -7.65
CA LEU A 93 -4.36 -5.68 -6.33
C LEU A 93 -4.89 -7.10 -6.12
N ASP A 94 -6.15 -7.35 -6.48
CA ASP A 94 -6.74 -8.68 -6.35
C ASP A 94 -5.91 -9.71 -7.12
N ARG A 95 -5.42 -9.34 -8.31
CA ARG A 95 -4.58 -10.23 -9.11
C ARG A 95 -3.25 -10.52 -8.41
N ILE A 96 -2.64 -9.51 -7.79
CA ILE A 96 -1.41 -9.70 -7.03
C ILE A 96 -1.63 -10.74 -5.92
N PHE A 97 -2.74 -10.63 -5.18
CA PHE A 97 -3.03 -11.53 -4.08
C PHE A 97 -3.41 -12.94 -4.53
N GLU A 98 -3.87 -13.11 -5.76
CA GLU A 98 -4.08 -14.43 -6.34
C GLU A 98 -2.75 -15.16 -6.56
N HIS A 99 -1.68 -14.41 -6.83
CA HIS A 99 -0.35 -14.97 -7.06
C HIS A 99 0.49 -15.07 -5.80
N TYR A 100 0.29 -14.12 -4.86
CA TYR A 100 1.08 -14.03 -3.64
C TYR A 100 0.15 -14.02 -2.44
N PRO A 101 0.01 -15.15 -1.71
CA PRO A 101 -0.71 -15.13 -0.44
C PRO A 101 -0.12 -14.07 0.50
N GLN A 102 -0.93 -13.53 1.40
CA GLN A 102 -0.51 -12.43 2.26
C GLN A 102 0.75 -12.77 3.06
N GLU A 103 0.88 -13.99 3.55
CA GLU A 103 2.04 -14.42 4.31
C GLU A 103 3.34 -14.43 3.50
N GLU A 104 3.24 -14.51 2.17
CA GLU A 104 4.43 -14.45 1.30
C GLU A 104 4.86 -13.03 0.98
N LEU A 105 4.04 -12.04 1.34
CA LEU A 105 4.37 -10.63 1.11
C LEU A 105 5.24 -10.04 2.22
N ALA A 106 5.45 -10.75 3.30
CA ALA A 106 6.28 -10.25 4.40
C ALA A 106 7.66 -9.86 3.89
N ASN A 107 8.05 -8.62 4.15
CA ASN A 107 9.31 -8.01 3.74
C ASN A 107 9.52 -7.91 2.23
N GLU A 108 8.44 -8.05 1.45
CA GLU A 108 8.47 -7.92 -0.01
C GLU A 108 7.94 -6.57 -0.47
N ARG A 109 8.40 -6.14 -1.65
CA ARG A 109 7.95 -4.91 -2.31
C ARG A 109 7.39 -5.28 -3.67
N ILE A 110 6.15 -4.88 -3.94
CA ILE A 110 5.46 -5.18 -5.20
C ILE A 110 5.11 -3.87 -5.88
N TRP A 111 5.48 -3.73 -7.15
CA TRP A 111 5.13 -2.56 -7.95
C TRP A 111 3.81 -2.80 -8.65
N LEU A 112 2.78 -2.08 -8.21
CA LEU A 112 1.41 -2.22 -8.72
C LEU A 112 1.34 -2.08 -10.24
N ASP A 113 2.06 -1.10 -10.79
CA ASP A 113 2.01 -0.78 -12.21
C ASP A 113 2.50 -1.92 -13.11
N GLN A 114 3.32 -2.81 -12.58
CA GLN A 114 3.79 -3.98 -13.33
C GLN A 114 2.73 -5.07 -13.49
N TRP A 115 1.65 -4.99 -12.73
CA TRP A 115 0.56 -5.98 -12.75
C TRP A 115 -0.66 -5.49 -13.51
N ARG A 116 -0.63 -4.27 -14.04
CA ARG A 116 -1.70 -3.74 -14.89
C ARG A 116 -1.78 -4.50 -16.20
N GLU A 117 -2.98 -4.60 -16.71
CA GLU A 117 -3.22 -5.11 -18.07
C GLU A 117 -3.06 -4.03 -19.13
#